data_51aa9e03bf0c78ae62a80fed863f5b6b
#
_entry.id   51aa9e03bf0c78ae62a80fed863f5b6b
#
_cell.length_a   1.000
_cell.length_b   1.000
_cell.length_c   1.000
_cell.angle_alpha   90.00
_cell.angle_beta   90.00
_cell.angle_gamma   90.00
#
_symmetry.space_group_name_H-M   'P 1'
#
loop_
_entity.id
_entity.type
_entity.pdbx_description
1 polymer ?
#
loop_
_entity_poly.entity_id
_entity_poly.type
_entity_poly.pdbx_seq_one_letter_code
_entity_poly.pdbx_strand_id
1 'polypeptide(L)'
;DPIVDGIERIHFDYGVDTTGDGVVNAFIPAEDMPSAYWDNENDAKILAVTVYVLVRSILPDDDYENKNTYQMGKHSVNFLSDDGSGDNYRRLLFTSTISLYNARIESW
;
A
#
# COMPACT_ATOMS: atom_id res chain seq x y z
N ASP A 1 -20.35 1.22 -10.07
CA ASP A 1 -19.71 2.44 -9.65
C ASP A 1 -18.35 2.59 -10.33
N PRO A 2 -18.13 3.69 -11.05
CA PRO A 2 -16.87 3.86 -11.76
C PRO A 2 -15.64 3.81 -10.88
N ILE A 3 -15.76 4.19 -9.61
CA ILE A 3 -14.63 4.17 -8.70
C ILE A 3 -14.15 2.74 -8.47
N VAL A 4 -15.09 1.83 -8.30
CA VAL A 4 -14.76 0.42 -8.09
C VAL A 4 -14.08 -0.15 -9.33
N ASP A 5 -14.61 0.17 -10.49
CA ASP A 5 -14.08 -0.34 -11.75
C ASP A 5 -12.68 0.19 -12.06
N GLY A 6 -12.32 1.32 -11.48
CA GLY A 6 -11.02 1.94 -11.73
C GLY A 6 -9.89 1.41 -10.87
N ILE A 7 -10.18 0.64 -9.83
CA ILE A 7 -9.15 0.15 -8.92
C ILE A 7 -8.41 -1.02 -9.56
N GLU A 8 -7.10 -0.88 -9.69
CA GLU A 8 -6.27 -1.89 -10.32
C GLU A 8 -5.43 -2.67 -9.31
N ARG A 9 -4.91 -1.98 -8.29
CA ARG A 9 -4.09 -2.60 -7.26
C ARG A 9 -4.34 -1.94 -5.92
N ILE A 10 -4.26 -2.73 -4.86
CA ILE A 10 -4.27 -2.25 -3.49
C ILE A 10 -3.13 -2.93 -2.75
N HIS A 11 -2.39 -2.15 -1.97
CA HIS A 11 -1.27 -2.67 -1.18
C HIS A 11 -1.33 -2.07 0.22
N PHE A 12 -1.02 -2.89 1.23
CA PHE A 12 -1.01 -2.47 2.63
C PHE A 12 0.37 -2.65 3.21
N ASP A 13 0.86 -1.63 3.91
CA ASP A 13 2.02 -1.72 4.77
C ASP A 13 1.56 -1.49 6.21
N TYR A 14 2.07 -2.30 7.13
CA TYR A 14 1.74 -2.18 8.55
C TYR A 14 2.90 -1.56 9.30
N GLY A 15 2.61 -0.48 10.03
CA GLY A 15 3.58 0.15 10.91
C GLY A 15 3.62 -0.58 12.23
N VAL A 16 4.76 -1.15 12.57
CA VAL A 16 4.89 -2.06 13.71
C VAL A 16 5.87 -1.49 14.72
N ASP A 17 5.52 -1.59 16.00
CA ASP A 17 6.41 -1.30 17.11
C ASP A 17 6.92 -2.65 17.65
N THR A 18 8.21 -2.90 17.48
CA THR A 18 8.81 -4.16 17.91
C THR A 18 9.60 -4.02 19.20
N THR A 19 9.70 -2.80 19.75
CA THR A 19 10.50 -2.54 20.95
C THR A 19 9.66 -2.18 22.16
N GLY A 20 8.35 -1.97 21.97
CA GLY A 20 7.46 -1.65 23.10
C GLY A 20 7.48 -0.20 23.51
N ASP A 21 8.06 0.70 22.74
CA ASP A 21 8.18 2.11 23.10
C ASP A 21 7.03 2.97 22.58
N GLY A 22 6.07 2.38 21.87
CA GLY A 22 4.93 3.11 21.33
C GLY A 22 5.20 3.84 20.02
N VAL A 23 6.35 3.63 19.42
CA VAL A 23 6.77 4.27 18.18
C VAL A 23 6.96 3.22 17.10
N VAL A 24 6.50 3.52 15.87
CA VAL A 24 6.68 2.62 14.75
C VAL A 24 8.17 2.49 14.43
N ASN A 25 8.67 1.25 14.41
CA ASN A 25 10.06 0.96 14.06
C ASN A 25 10.22 0.59 12.59
N ALA A 26 9.18 0.01 11.98
CA ALA A 26 9.27 -0.47 10.61
C ALA A 26 7.89 -0.52 10.00
N PHE A 27 7.83 -0.30 8.68
CA PHE A 27 6.64 -0.58 7.88
C PHE A 27 6.88 -1.86 7.11
N ILE A 28 6.00 -2.84 7.29
CA ILE A 28 6.17 -4.18 6.73
C ILE A 28 4.98 -4.47 5.82
N PRO A 29 5.22 -4.87 4.56
CA PRO A 29 4.14 -5.26 3.66
C PRO A 29 3.32 -6.41 4.26
N ALA A 30 2.03 -6.44 3.93
CA ALA A 30 1.13 -7.45 4.48
C ALA A 30 1.64 -8.87 4.23
N GLU A 31 2.21 -9.11 3.06
CA GLU A 31 2.70 -10.45 2.69
C GLU A 31 3.95 -10.86 3.47
N ASP A 32 4.64 -9.92 4.09
CA ASP A 32 5.87 -10.19 4.84
C ASP A 32 5.66 -10.19 6.35
N MET A 33 4.43 -9.95 6.81
CA MET A 33 4.15 -9.87 8.25
C MET A 33 4.29 -11.21 8.92
N PRO A 34 5.17 -11.34 9.93
CA PRO A 34 5.22 -12.58 10.72
C PRO A 34 3.90 -12.80 11.47
N SER A 35 3.52 -14.05 11.65
CA SER A 35 2.27 -14.35 12.33
C SER A 35 2.26 -13.87 13.78
N ALA A 36 3.41 -13.86 14.43
CA ALA A 36 3.51 -13.35 15.81
C ALA A 36 3.14 -11.86 15.90
N TYR A 37 3.42 -11.09 14.85
CA TYR A 37 3.07 -9.67 14.84
C TYR A 37 1.57 -9.46 14.69
N TRP A 38 0.91 -10.32 13.91
CA TRP A 38 -0.55 -10.26 13.79
C TRP A 38 -1.24 -10.47 15.15
N ASP A 39 -0.64 -11.28 16.00
CA ASP A 39 -1.21 -11.64 17.29
C ASP A 39 -0.69 -10.76 18.43
N ASN A 40 0.08 -9.73 18.13
CA ASN A 40 0.70 -8.84 19.13
C ASN A 40 1.61 -9.61 20.10
N GLU A 41 2.27 -10.63 19.60
CA GLU A 41 3.21 -11.42 20.41
C GLU A 41 4.59 -10.76 20.40
N ASN A 42 5.43 -11.19 21.35
CA ASN A 42 6.81 -10.69 21.47
C ASN A 42 6.91 -9.18 21.58
N ASP A 43 5.90 -8.58 22.22
CA ASP A 43 5.79 -7.12 22.40
C ASP A 43 5.64 -6.36 21.11
N ALA A 44 5.40 -7.04 19.98
CA ALA A 44 5.15 -6.38 18.70
C ALA A 44 3.70 -5.91 18.66
N LYS A 45 3.49 -4.69 18.20
CA LYS A 45 2.16 -4.11 18.06
C LYS A 45 2.04 -3.39 16.74
N ILE A 46 0.87 -3.54 16.12
CA ILE A 46 0.57 -2.80 14.89
C ILE A 46 -0.02 -1.46 15.31
N LEU A 47 0.68 -0.38 14.96
CA LEU A 47 0.29 0.97 15.36
C LEU A 47 -0.28 1.80 14.22
N ALA A 48 -0.05 1.39 12.98
CA ALA A 48 -0.51 2.16 11.82
C ALA A 48 -0.67 1.24 10.62
N VAL A 49 -1.50 1.69 9.69
CA VAL A 49 -1.68 1.00 8.40
C VAL A 49 -1.56 2.04 7.30
N THR A 50 -0.69 1.81 6.34
CA THR A 50 -0.61 2.62 5.13
C THR A 50 -1.23 1.85 3.99
N VAL A 51 -2.17 2.49 3.31
CA VAL A 51 -2.89 1.90 2.18
C VAL A 51 -2.45 2.61 0.91
N TYR A 52 -2.07 1.84 -0.08
CA TYR A 52 -1.76 2.33 -1.41
C TYR A 52 -2.82 1.82 -2.37
N VAL A 53 -3.49 2.74 -3.07
CA VAL A 53 -4.52 2.37 -4.03
C VAL A 53 -4.13 2.93 -5.38
N LEU A 54 -3.95 2.06 -6.35
CA LEU A 54 -3.64 2.45 -7.72
C LEU A 54 -4.91 2.37 -8.55
N VAL A 55 -5.33 3.51 -9.08
CA VAL A 55 -6.57 3.65 -9.85
C VAL A 55 -6.20 3.87 -11.31
N ARG A 56 -6.93 3.23 -12.20
CA ARG A 56 -6.70 3.33 -13.63
C ARG A 56 -7.93 3.89 -14.32
N SER A 57 -7.73 4.65 -15.40
CA SER A 57 -8.85 5.06 -16.24
C SER A 57 -9.54 3.82 -16.83
N ILE A 58 -10.86 3.90 -16.99
CA ILE A 58 -11.62 2.76 -17.48
C ILE A 58 -11.32 2.52 -18.96
N LEU A 59 -11.19 3.58 -19.73
CA LEU A 59 -10.93 3.49 -21.16
C LEU A 59 -9.50 3.90 -21.48
N PRO A 60 -8.88 3.25 -22.45
CA PRO A 60 -7.56 3.68 -22.89
C PRO A 60 -7.64 5.01 -23.65
N ASP A 61 -6.52 5.74 -23.66
CA ASP A 61 -6.37 6.99 -24.40
C ASP A 61 -5.22 6.80 -25.37
N ASP A 62 -5.54 6.69 -26.65
CA ASP A 62 -4.54 6.40 -27.68
C ASP A 62 -3.48 7.50 -27.81
N ASP A 63 -3.78 8.71 -27.34
CA ASP A 63 -2.84 9.82 -27.37
C ASP A 63 -1.94 9.87 -26.14
N TYR A 64 -2.06 8.90 -25.25
CA TYR A 64 -1.31 8.86 -24.00
C TYR A 64 -0.52 7.55 -23.89
N GLU A 65 0.72 7.68 -23.46
CA GLU A 65 1.56 6.50 -23.16
C GLU A 65 2.03 6.59 -21.71
N ASN A 66 1.75 5.56 -20.93
CA ASN A 66 2.10 5.53 -19.51
C ASN A 66 3.43 4.82 -19.31
N LYS A 67 4.47 5.61 -19.06
CA LYS A 67 5.80 5.11 -18.72
C LYS A 67 6.16 5.34 -17.26
N ASN A 68 5.18 5.66 -16.44
CA ASN A 68 5.40 5.99 -15.04
C ASN A 68 5.68 4.74 -14.21
N THR A 69 6.46 4.92 -13.16
CA THR A 69 6.65 3.93 -12.13
C THR A 69 5.92 4.40 -10.88
N TYR A 70 5.19 3.50 -10.26
CA TYR A 70 4.40 3.79 -9.07
C TYR A 70 5.02 3.07 -7.89
N GLN A 71 5.40 3.82 -6.87
CA GLN A 71 6.03 3.26 -5.68
C GLN A 71 4.97 2.96 -4.62
N MET A 72 4.79 1.68 -4.29
CA MET A 72 3.80 1.22 -3.32
C MET A 72 4.57 0.54 -2.19
N GLY A 73 5.00 1.33 -1.21
CA GLY A 73 5.88 0.85 -0.17
C GLY A 73 7.24 0.47 -0.73
N LYS A 74 7.63 -0.78 -0.55
CA LYS A 74 8.89 -1.29 -1.08
C LYS A 74 8.78 -1.76 -2.52
N HIS A 75 7.57 -1.82 -3.05
CA HIS A 75 7.32 -2.35 -4.39
C HIS A 75 7.22 -1.23 -5.40
N SER A 76 7.86 -1.43 -6.54
CA SER A 76 7.73 -0.52 -7.69
C SER A 76 6.93 -1.22 -8.76
N VAL A 77 5.93 -0.53 -9.29
CA VAL A 77 5.03 -1.09 -10.29
C VAL A 77 5.06 -0.20 -11.53
N ASN A 78 5.24 -0.81 -12.70
CA ASN A 78 5.06 -0.11 -13.96
C ASN A 78 4.32 -1.03 -14.93
N PHE A 79 3.94 -0.47 -16.06
CA PHE A 79 3.11 -1.17 -17.04
C PHE A 79 3.75 -1.11 -18.41
N LEU A 80 5.06 -1.33 -18.44
CA LEU A 80 5.84 -1.31 -19.66
C LEU A 80 5.82 -2.69 -20.31
N SER A 81 5.80 -2.69 -21.65
CA SER A 81 6.00 -3.89 -22.43
C SER A 81 7.49 -4.22 -22.49
N ASP A 82 7.81 -5.40 -23.04
CA ASP A 82 9.20 -5.85 -23.17
C ASP A 82 10.06 -4.90 -23.99
N ASP A 83 9.46 -4.17 -24.92
CA ASP A 83 10.18 -3.21 -25.75
C ASP A 83 10.30 -1.83 -25.12
N GLY A 84 9.82 -1.67 -23.88
CA GLY A 84 9.89 -0.42 -23.15
C GLY A 84 8.76 0.54 -23.41
N SER A 85 7.78 0.17 -24.24
CA SER A 85 6.61 1.04 -24.45
C SER A 85 5.64 0.90 -23.30
N GLY A 86 4.99 2.01 -22.94
CA GLY A 86 3.95 2.02 -21.93
C GLY A 86 2.60 1.68 -22.51
N ASP A 87 1.61 1.47 -21.63
CA ASP A 87 0.25 1.27 -22.09
C ASP A 87 -0.48 2.61 -22.23
N ASN A 88 -1.75 2.55 -22.56
CA ASN A 88 -2.53 3.75 -22.88
C ASN A 88 -3.50 4.15 -21.75
N TYR A 89 -3.25 3.68 -20.54
CA TYR A 89 -4.12 3.99 -19.41
C TYR A 89 -3.49 5.03 -18.51
N ARG A 90 -4.30 5.97 -18.05
CA ARG A 90 -3.88 6.95 -17.05
C ARG A 90 -4.13 6.37 -15.68
N ARG A 91 -3.20 6.59 -14.76
CA ARG A 91 -3.29 6.05 -13.40
C ARG A 91 -3.00 7.12 -12.37
N LEU A 92 -3.59 6.96 -11.20
CA LEU A 92 -3.32 7.77 -10.03
C LEU A 92 -3.04 6.85 -8.86
N LEU A 93 -2.05 7.22 -8.07
CA LEU A 93 -1.72 6.50 -6.85
C LEU A 93 -2.19 7.32 -5.66
N PHE A 94 -3.04 6.72 -4.84
CA PHE A 94 -3.50 7.31 -3.58
C PHE A 94 -2.82 6.60 -2.43
N THR A 95 -2.36 7.39 -1.46
CA THR A 95 -1.71 6.86 -0.27
C THR A 95 -2.37 7.48 0.95
N SER A 96 -2.69 6.65 1.94
CA SER A 96 -3.28 7.11 3.18
C SER A 96 -2.71 6.29 4.34
N THR A 97 -2.38 6.95 5.42
CA THR A 97 -1.90 6.29 6.63
C THR A 97 -2.89 6.51 7.76
N ILE A 98 -3.29 5.43 8.41
CA ILE A 98 -4.25 5.44 9.50
C ILE A 98 -3.52 5.02 10.77
N SER A 99 -3.61 5.86 11.79
CA SER A 99 -3.03 5.53 13.09
C SER A 99 -4.02 4.71 13.90
N LEU A 100 -3.52 3.67 14.55
CA LEU A 100 -4.32 2.79 15.40
C LEU A 100 -4.09 3.07 16.89
N TYR A 101 -3.51 4.21 17.18
CA TYR A 101 -3.12 4.53 18.55
C TYR A 101 -4.28 4.43 19.54
N ASN A 102 -5.43 4.97 19.19
CA ASN A 102 -6.59 4.94 20.09
C ASN A 102 -7.12 3.53 20.31
N ALA A 103 -7.12 2.72 19.27
CA ALA A 103 -7.56 1.34 19.41
C ALA A 103 -6.65 0.57 20.36
N ARG A 104 -5.37 0.82 20.28
CA ARG A 104 -4.40 0.20 21.17
C ARG A 104 -4.68 0.50 22.62
N ILE A 105 -4.98 1.78 22.93
CA ILE A 105 -5.23 2.18 24.30
C ILE A 105 -6.48 1.53 24.87
N GLU A 106 -7.53 1.43 24.07
CA GLU A 106 -8.80 0.92 24.57
C GLU A 106 -8.82 -0.60 24.69
N SER A 107 -8.09 -1.30 23.87
CA SER A 107 -8.20 -2.76 23.75
C SER A 107 -7.16 -3.48 24.58
N TRP A 108 -6.15 -2.83 24.96
CA TRP A 108 -4.96 -3.49 25.51
C TRP A 108 -4.49 -2.83 26.76
#